data_6f46e37680744c5c863e4a1f32ec6467
#
_entry.id   6f46e37680744c5c863e4a1f32ec6467
#
_cell.length_a   1.000
_cell.length_b   1.000
_cell.length_c   1.000
_cell.angle_alpha   90.00
_cell.angle_beta   90.00
_cell.angle_gamma   90.00
#
_symmetry.space_group_name_H-M   'P 1'
#
loop_
_entity.id
_entity.type
_entity.pdbx_description
1 polymer ?
#
loop_
_entity_poly.entity_id
_entity_poly.type
_entity_poly.pdbx_seq_one_letter_code
_entity_poly.pdbx_strand_id
1 'polypeptide(L)'
;MPRQLPRFPSKLRQSSPLLLSIAAAAAATVVAVAFAHDSVASTKTSDKPEITSTSGELPSAHFLAEQGLTIAGPMPSAGGLKAWAAYRDQQPIPIYRLPDGKHWVIGTVIDAQGKDVNAKTLQSAVQKPMGQQLWSDLEGTHWIGDGKPDAPQIAYVFTDPNCPYCNQLWRDARPLVQAGQLQLRHILVGILRPSSQGKAAAILAAKAPEQALASHALAYADASGKTPDTLGIAPLQRIPLSARDALANNVSLMNSMGLRATPATIWKNAQGLVQTRTGMPPG
;
A
#
# COMPACT_ATOMS: atom_id res chain seq x y z
N MET A 1 -13.69 -2.99 -58.78
CA MET A 1 -12.26 -3.33 -59.03
C MET A 1 -11.66 -3.66 -57.65
N PRO A 2 -11.32 -4.94 -57.39
CA PRO A 2 -10.71 -5.36 -56.12
C PRO A 2 -9.20 -5.28 -56.24
N ARG A 3 -8.54 -4.63 -55.23
CA ARG A 3 -7.09 -4.60 -55.13
C ARG A 3 -6.59 -5.87 -54.44
N GLN A 4 -5.68 -6.57 -55.09
CA GLN A 4 -5.02 -7.76 -54.60
C GLN A 4 -3.93 -7.41 -53.56
N LEU A 5 -3.85 -8.27 -52.53
CA LEU A 5 -2.79 -8.27 -51.52
C LEU A 5 -1.55 -9.04 -52.04
N PRO A 6 -0.32 -8.65 -51.73
CA PRO A 6 0.87 -9.38 -52.10
C PRO A 6 1.13 -10.59 -51.18
N ARG A 7 1.47 -11.72 -51.82
CA ARG A 7 1.89 -12.97 -51.17
C ARG A 7 3.38 -12.90 -50.80
N PHE A 8 3.73 -13.31 -49.59
CA PHE A 8 5.13 -13.56 -49.19
C PHE A 8 5.50 -15.04 -49.38
N PRO A 9 6.71 -15.36 -49.86
CA PRO A 9 7.17 -16.74 -50.03
C PRO A 9 7.79 -17.31 -48.75
N SER A 10 7.40 -18.55 -48.47
CA SER A 10 8.01 -19.45 -47.51
C SER A 10 9.36 -19.99 -48.04
N LYS A 11 10.43 -19.87 -47.27
CA LYS A 11 11.61 -20.75 -47.41
C LYS A 11 12.05 -21.27 -46.04
N LEU A 12 11.75 -22.51 -45.80
CA LEU A 12 12.39 -23.39 -44.83
C LEU A 12 13.88 -23.57 -45.21
N ARG A 13 14.75 -23.46 -44.22
CA ARG A 13 16.04 -24.12 -44.24
C ARG A 13 16.28 -24.80 -42.89
N GLN A 14 16.17 -26.12 -42.93
CA GLN A 14 16.67 -27.03 -41.91
C GLN A 14 18.21 -27.13 -42.04
N SER A 15 18.88 -27.20 -40.89
CA SER A 15 20.16 -27.88 -40.74
C SER A 15 20.35 -28.33 -39.31
N SER A 16 20.31 -29.62 -39.10
CA SER A 16 20.66 -30.41 -37.91
C SER A 16 22.15 -30.82 -37.96
N PRO A 17 22.67 -31.67 -37.07
CA PRO A 17 23.41 -31.32 -35.86
C PRO A 17 24.87 -31.86 -35.94
N LEU A 18 25.71 -31.44 -35.01
CA LEU A 18 27.01 -32.12 -34.79
C LEU A 18 27.18 -32.38 -33.27
N LEU A 19 27.08 -33.64 -32.96
CA LEU A 19 27.51 -34.28 -31.72
C LEU A 19 29.04 -34.18 -31.61
N LEU A 20 29.56 -33.75 -30.48
CA LEU A 20 30.94 -34.11 -30.10
C LEU A 20 30.96 -34.42 -28.60
N SER A 21 31.05 -35.71 -28.34
CA SER A 21 31.36 -36.30 -27.03
C SER A 21 32.85 -36.15 -26.74
N ILE A 22 33.22 -35.62 -25.58
CA ILE A 22 34.54 -35.87 -24.99
C ILE A 22 34.32 -36.23 -23.52
N ALA A 23 34.60 -37.49 -23.22
CA ALA A 23 34.77 -38.01 -21.88
C ALA A 23 36.22 -37.75 -21.43
N ALA A 24 36.42 -37.22 -20.27
CA ALA A 24 37.68 -37.31 -19.57
C ALA A 24 37.41 -37.48 -18.05
N ALA A 25 37.77 -38.66 -17.59
CA ALA A 25 37.82 -39.01 -16.16
C ALA A 25 39.08 -38.39 -15.55
N ALA A 26 38.99 -37.84 -14.38
CA ALA A 26 40.15 -37.63 -13.47
C ALA A 26 39.69 -37.64 -12.01
N ALA A 27 40.47 -38.39 -11.29
CA ALA A 27 40.42 -38.96 -9.98
C ALA A 27 40.08 -38.01 -8.80
N ALA A 28 39.47 -38.64 -7.81
CA ALA A 28 39.18 -38.13 -6.50
C ALA A 28 40.43 -37.86 -5.65
N THR A 29 40.46 -36.73 -4.97
CA THR A 29 41.21 -36.58 -3.72
C THR A 29 40.25 -35.93 -2.68
N VAL A 30 39.82 -36.75 -1.73
CA VAL A 30 39.04 -36.32 -0.59
C VAL A 30 39.98 -35.68 0.41
N VAL A 31 39.95 -34.38 0.60
CA VAL A 31 40.51 -33.70 1.76
C VAL A 31 39.35 -33.34 2.67
N ALA A 32 39.21 -34.10 3.74
CA ALA A 32 38.28 -33.78 4.82
C ALA A 32 38.82 -32.59 5.63
N VAL A 33 38.26 -31.40 5.37
CA VAL A 33 38.43 -30.24 6.25
C VAL A 33 37.22 -30.19 7.16
N ALA A 34 37.43 -30.50 8.43
CA ALA A 34 36.45 -30.33 9.47
C ALA A 34 36.21 -28.83 9.68
N PHE A 35 35.10 -28.30 9.15
CA PHE A 35 34.61 -26.99 9.53
C PHE A 35 33.77 -27.13 10.80
N ALA A 36 34.30 -26.57 11.89
CA ALA A 36 33.54 -26.31 13.09
C ALA A 36 32.34 -25.40 12.68
N HIS A 37 31.11 -25.91 12.88
CA HIS A 37 29.89 -25.12 12.71
C HIS A 37 29.74 -24.23 13.95
N ASP A 38 30.30 -23.03 13.89
CA ASP A 38 29.82 -21.95 14.74
C ASP A 38 28.40 -21.55 14.22
N SER A 39 27.42 -22.02 14.97
CA SER A 39 26.03 -21.60 14.80
C SER A 39 25.90 -20.13 15.23
N VAL A 40 26.19 -19.20 14.33
CA VAL A 40 25.79 -17.81 14.51
C VAL A 40 24.27 -17.78 14.31
N ALA A 41 23.56 -17.80 15.43
CA ALA A 41 22.16 -17.48 15.48
C ALA A 41 21.98 -16.04 14.93
N SER A 42 21.55 -15.93 13.69
CA SER A 42 21.14 -14.66 13.07
C SER A 42 19.84 -14.22 13.75
N THR A 43 19.98 -13.53 14.88
CA THR A 43 18.88 -12.75 15.45
C THR A 43 18.56 -11.65 14.45
N LYS A 44 17.46 -11.81 13.69
CA LYS A 44 16.78 -10.72 13.03
C LYS A 44 16.37 -9.73 14.12
N THR A 45 17.21 -8.75 14.36
CA THR A 45 16.86 -7.56 15.13
C THR A 45 15.80 -6.83 14.28
N SER A 46 14.56 -6.94 14.71
CA SER A 46 13.49 -6.05 14.26
C SER A 46 13.91 -4.66 14.74
N ASP A 47 14.32 -3.80 13.80
CA ASP A 47 14.52 -2.37 14.03
C ASP A 47 13.16 -1.69 14.26
N LYS A 48 12.50 -2.08 15.35
CA LYS A 48 11.50 -1.27 16.00
C LYS A 48 12.30 -0.23 16.80
N PRO A 49 12.15 1.08 16.57
CA PRO A 49 12.84 2.08 17.35
C PRO A 49 12.48 1.86 18.83
N GLU A 50 13.43 1.36 19.59
CA GLU A 50 13.32 1.23 21.04
C GLU A 50 13.33 2.66 21.58
N ILE A 51 12.14 3.17 21.87
CA ILE A 51 11.98 4.44 22.57
C ILE A 51 12.47 4.16 23.98
N THR A 52 13.73 4.51 24.26
CA THR A 52 14.24 4.61 25.63
C THR A 52 13.37 5.63 26.36
N SER A 53 12.29 5.15 26.98
CA SER A 53 11.43 5.96 27.82
C SER A 53 12.26 6.39 29.02
N THR A 54 12.72 7.65 29.00
CA THR A 54 13.21 8.32 30.21
C THR A 54 12.04 8.31 31.18
N SER A 55 12.15 7.45 32.20
CA SER A 55 11.09 7.23 33.19
C SER A 55 10.62 8.58 33.76
N GLY A 56 9.34 8.92 33.53
CA GLY A 56 8.69 10.11 34.09
C GLY A 56 8.51 11.30 33.13
N GLU A 57 9.00 11.27 31.90
CA GLU A 57 8.76 12.36 30.92
C GLU A 57 7.47 12.21 30.14
N LEU A 58 6.99 11.00 29.93
CA LEU A 58 5.75 10.65 29.23
C LEU A 58 4.80 9.88 30.15
N PRO A 59 3.50 9.79 29.84
CA PRO A 59 2.60 8.83 30.43
C PRO A 59 3.15 7.41 30.32
N SER A 60 2.68 6.48 31.17
CA SER A 60 3.14 5.09 31.13
C SER A 60 2.95 4.46 29.76
N ALA A 61 3.89 3.59 29.36
CA ALA A 61 3.80 2.86 28.10
C ALA A 61 2.49 2.04 27.98
N HIS A 62 2.00 1.51 29.12
CA HIS A 62 0.73 0.79 29.17
C HIS A 62 -0.44 1.71 28.79
N PHE A 63 -0.53 2.89 29.40
CA PHE A 63 -1.59 3.87 29.05
C PHE A 63 -1.51 4.27 27.58
N LEU A 64 -0.31 4.59 27.07
CA LEU A 64 -0.14 4.97 25.65
C LEU A 64 -0.61 3.84 24.71
N ALA A 65 -0.27 2.60 25.03
CA ALA A 65 -0.70 1.43 24.25
C ALA A 65 -2.22 1.22 24.31
N GLU A 66 -2.85 1.33 25.50
CA GLU A 66 -4.31 1.24 25.64
C GLU A 66 -5.04 2.33 24.84
N GLN A 67 -4.45 3.52 24.75
CA GLN A 67 -5.01 4.62 23.95
C GLN A 67 -4.66 4.51 22.45
N GLY A 68 -3.88 3.49 22.02
CA GLY A 68 -3.41 3.33 20.65
C GLY A 68 -2.49 4.46 20.19
N LEU A 69 -1.79 5.12 21.12
CA LEU A 69 -0.91 6.25 20.84
C LEU A 69 0.52 5.78 20.53
N THR A 70 1.04 6.18 19.38
CA THR A 70 2.44 5.99 19.00
C THR A 70 3.19 7.31 19.14
N ILE A 71 4.27 7.32 19.90
CA ILE A 71 5.09 8.51 20.11
C ILE A 71 6.07 8.66 18.91
N ALA A 72 6.01 9.82 18.26
CA ALA A 72 6.96 10.18 17.19
C ALA A 72 8.24 10.83 17.75
N GLY A 73 8.15 11.52 18.87
CA GLY A 73 9.30 12.15 19.52
C GLY A 73 8.96 13.47 20.21
N PRO A 74 9.92 14.09 20.89
CA PRO A 74 9.76 15.42 21.48
C PRO A 74 9.56 16.46 20.38
N MET A 75 8.81 17.53 20.68
CA MET A 75 8.63 18.65 19.77
C MET A 75 8.71 19.97 20.52
N PRO A 76 9.16 21.09 19.87
CA PRO A 76 9.02 22.42 20.39
C PRO A 76 7.56 22.76 20.68
N SER A 77 7.29 23.45 21.79
CA SER A 77 5.95 23.86 22.18
C SER A 77 5.93 25.31 22.61
N ALA A 78 4.84 26.00 22.30
CA ALA A 78 4.57 27.33 22.85
C ALA A 78 4.21 27.23 24.34
N GLY A 79 4.39 28.34 25.07
CA GLY A 79 4.01 28.43 26.51
C GLY A 79 4.92 27.70 27.48
N GLY A 80 6.14 27.26 27.03
CA GLY A 80 7.13 26.65 27.91
C GLY A 80 6.79 25.21 28.39
N LEU A 81 5.75 24.61 27.87
CA LEU A 81 5.40 23.23 28.20
C LEU A 81 6.34 22.24 27.48
N LYS A 82 6.75 21.19 28.16
CA LYS A 82 7.37 20.04 27.46
C LYS A 82 6.30 19.35 26.62
N ALA A 83 6.62 19.08 25.34
CA ALA A 83 5.66 18.51 24.40
C ALA A 83 6.25 17.36 23.60
N TRP A 84 5.41 16.40 23.24
CA TRP A 84 5.71 15.28 22.36
C TRP A 84 4.68 15.20 21.25
N ALA A 85 5.18 14.91 20.06
CA ALA A 85 4.37 14.53 18.94
C ALA A 85 4.01 13.05 19.05
N ALA A 86 2.74 12.73 18.95
CA ALA A 86 2.22 11.37 18.86
C ALA A 86 1.20 11.29 17.73
N TYR A 87 0.80 10.08 17.39
CA TYR A 87 -0.28 9.82 16.45
C TYR A 87 -1.04 8.54 16.83
N ARG A 88 -2.29 8.49 16.43
CA ARG A 88 -3.13 7.30 16.47
C ARG A 88 -3.74 7.16 15.08
N ASP A 89 -3.55 6.01 14.46
CA ASP A 89 -3.88 5.82 13.05
C ASP A 89 -3.18 6.89 12.18
N GLN A 90 -3.92 7.68 11.43
CA GLN A 90 -3.40 8.80 10.63
C GLN A 90 -3.74 10.17 11.24
N GLN A 91 -4.00 10.23 12.56
CA GLN A 91 -4.34 11.45 13.27
C GLN A 91 -3.19 11.90 14.17
N PRO A 92 -2.56 13.06 13.89
CA PRO A 92 -1.58 13.68 14.78
C PRO A 92 -2.20 14.08 16.12
N ILE A 93 -1.52 13.76 17.20
CA ILE A 93 -2.00 14.03 18.57
C ILE A 93 -0.84 14.58 19.39
N PRO A 94 -0.92 15.82 19.89
CA PRO A 94 0.12 16.36 20.75
C PRO A 94 -0.12 15.95 22.22
N ILE A 95 0.97 15.72 22.94
CA ILE A 95 0.97 15.41 24.37
C ILE A 95 1.84 16.45 25.07
N TYR A 96 1.31 17.07 26.10
CA TYR A 96 2.01 18.08 26.90
C TYR A 96 2.12 17.64 28.35
N ARG A 97 3.29 17.88 28.96
CA ARG A 97 3.52 17.68 30.36
C ARG A 97 3.30 19.01 31.11
N LEU A 98 2.49 19.00 32.16
CA LEU A 98 2.28 20.17 33.00
C LEU A 98 3.53 20.47 33.86
N PRO A 99 3.66 21.73 34.35
CA PRO A 99 4.84 22.14 35.12
C PRO A 99 5.04 21.38 36.43
N ASP A 100 3.99 20.79 36.99
CA ASP A 100 4.08 19.93 38.17
C ASP A 100 4.79 18.60 37.94
N GLY A 101 5.02 18.27 36.69
CA GLY A 101 5.72 17.06 36.26
C GLY A 101 4.98 15.74 36.53
N LYS A 102 3.71 15.80 36.93
CA LYS A 102 2.90 14.62 37.32
C LYS A 102 1.67 14.43 36.42
N HIS A 103 1.25 15.47 35.72
CA HIS A 103 0.06 15.45 34.88
C HIS A 103 0.40 15.76 33.43
N TRP A 104 -0.43 15.24 32.54
CA TRP A 104 -0.30 15.42 31.09
C TRP A 104 -1.64 15.86 30.50
N VAL A 105 -1.56 16.64 29.44
CA VAL A 105 -2.70 17.02 28.60
C VAL A 105 -2.51 16.39 27.21
N ILE A 106 -3.52 15.71 26.73
CA ILE A 106 -3.61 15.21 25.36
C ILE A 106 -4.62 16.06 24.61
N GLY A 107 -4.18 16.87 23.66
CA GLY A 107 -5.06 17.79 22.96
C GLY A 107 -4.34 19.05 22.47
N THR A 108 -5.09 19.95 21.81
CA THR A 108 -4.58 21.14 21.15
C THR A 108 -4.36 22.29 22.13
N VAL A 109 -3.23 22.98 22.05
CA VAL A 109 -2.99 24.28 22.71
C VAL A 109 -3.29 25.39 21.70
N ILE A 110 -4.16 26.32 22.08
CA ILE A 110 -4.56 27.45 21.24
C ILE A 110 -4.08 28.77 21.87
N ASP A 111 -3.87 29.78 21.00
CA ASP A 111 -3.61 31.16 21.42
C ASP A 111 -4.92 31.89 21.76
N ALA A 112 -4.80 33.17 22.16
CA ALA A 112 -5.95 34.01 22.49
C ALA A 112 -6.93 34.25 21.33
N GLN A 113 -6.50 33.96 20.10
CA GLN A 113 -7.30 34.04 18.86
C GLN A 113 -7.90 32.70 18.46
N GLY A 114 -7.71 31.64 19.26
CA GLY A 114 -8.21 30.28 19.00
C GLY A 114 -7.41 29.48 17.99
N LYS A 115 -6.22 29.95 17.61
CA LYS A 115 -5.36 29.27 16.64
C LYS A 115 -4.50 28.20 17.32
N ASP A 116 -4.42 27.01 16.73
CA ASP A 116 -3.49 25.97 17.15
C ASP A 116 -2.03 26.44 16.95
N VAL A 117 -1.31 26.59 18.05
CA VAL A 117 0.07 27.13 18.05
C VAL A 117 1.11 26.08 17.65
N ASN A 118 0.77 24.79 17.68
CA ASN A 118 1.70 23.69 17.43
C ASN A 118 1.37 22.87 16.18
N ALA A 119 0.30 23.18 15.44
CA ALA A 119 -0.18 22.40 14.30
C ALA A 119 0.92 22.05 13.27
N LYS A 120 1.71 23.05 12.85
CA LYS A 120 2.79 22.84 11.87
C LYS A 120 3.91 21.96 12.43
N THR A 121 4.32 22.23 13.66
CA THR A 121 5.41 21.49 14.33
C THR A 121 5.00 20.03 14.53
N LEU A 122 3.78 19.80 15.04
CA LEU A 122 3.20 18.49 15.22
C LEU A 122 3.15 17.72 13.90
N GLN A 123 2.58 18.33 12.85
CA GLN A 123 2.49 17.71 11.53
C GLN A 123 3.86 17.32 10.99
N SER A 124 4.86 18.19 11.10
CA SER A 124 6.22 17.91 10.65
C SER A 124 6.87 16.77 11.42
N ALA A 125 6.64 16.69 12.74
CA ALA A 125 7.24 15.66 13.58
C ALA A 125 6.65 14.26 13.32
N VAL A 126 5.34 14.17 13.03
CA VAL A 126 4.69 12.87 12.79
C VAL A 126 4.75 12.42 11.33
N GLN A 127 4.97 13.31 10.37
CA GLN A 127 4.83 13.02 8.94
C GLN A 127 5.62 11.79 8.50
N LYS A 128 6.88 11.68 8.89
CA LYS A 128 7.74 10.56 8.49
C LYS A 128 7.37 9.25 9.21
N PRO A 129 7.34 9.18 10.55
CA PRO A 129 7.02 7.92 11.24
C PRO A 129 5.59 7.44 10.97
N MET A 130 4.62 8.34 10.93
CA MET A 130 3.23 8.02 10.57
C MET A 130 3.11 7.50 9.13
N GLY A 131 3.83 8.14 8.19
CA GLY A 131 3.86 7.68 6.80
C GLY A 131 4.55 6.32 6.63
N GLN A 132 5.60 6.02 7.39
CA GLN A 132 6.26 4.71 7.39
C GLN A 132 5.31 3.61 7.90
N GLN A 133 4.61 3.87 9.00
CA GLN A 133 3.60 2.95 9.53
C GLN A 133 2.51 2.70 8.51
N LEU A 134 1.93 3.77 7.94
CA LEU A 134 0.91 3.65 6.90
C LEU A 134 1.38 2.82 5.71
N TRP A 135 2.63 3.05 5.25
CA TRP A 135 3.16 2.28 4.12
C TRP A 135 3.27 0.79 4.44
N SER A 136 3.70 0.45 5.65
CA SER A 136 3.74 -0.93 6.14
C SER A 136 2.35 -1.56 6.23
N ASP A 137 1.36 -0.80 6.70
CA ASP A 137 -0.03 -1.27 6.78
C ASP A 137 -0.60 -1.56 5.37
N LEU A 138 -0.30 -0.68 4.40
CA LEU A 138 -0.69 -0.88 3.00
C LEU A 138 -0.02 -2.11 2.38
N GLU A 139 1.26 -2.35 2.67
CA GLU A 139 1.98 -3.55 2.23
C GLU A 139 1.35 -4.84 2.78
N GLY A 140 0.81 -4.79 4.00
CA GLY A 140 0.12 -5.91 4.66
C GLY A 140 -1.29 -6.19 4.15
N THR A 141 -1.87 -5.36 3.27
CA THR A 141 -3.22 -5.58 2.75
C THR A 141 -3.27 -6.65 1.67
N HIS A 142 -4.47 -7.14 1.36
CA HIS A 142 -4.72 -7.96 0.17
C HIS A 142 -4.88 -7.07 -1.06
N TRP A 143 -3.76 -6.61 -1.61
CA TRP A 143 -3.75 -5.82 -2.83
C TRP A 143 -3.55 -6.69 -4.08
N ILE A 144 -4.00 -6.19 -5.21
CA ILE A 144 -3.80 -6.78 -6.53
C ILE A 144 -2.79 -5.92 -7.28
N GLY A 145 -1.68 -6.53 -7.72
CA GLY A 145 -0.64 -5.85 -8.48
C GLY A 145 -1.06 -5.63 -9.94
N ASP A 146 -0.79 -4.45 -10.45
CA ASP A 146 -1.02 -4.07 -11.85
C ASP A 146 0.21 -3.33 -12.36
N GLY A 147 1.00 -4.00 -13.16
CA GLY A 147 2.31 -3.57 -13.63
C GLY A 147 3.47 -4.39 -13.06
N LYS A 148 4.69 -4.02 -13.44
CA LYS A 148 5.90 -4.74 -13.04
C LYS A 148 6.16 -4.59 -11.54
N PRO A 149 6.53 -5.68 -10.82
CA PRO A 149 6.82 -5.61 -9.38
C PRO A 149 8.01 -4.70 -9.02
N ASP A 150 8.94 -4.53 -9.95
CA ASP A 150 10.17 -3.72 -9.84
C ASP A 150 10.01 -2.32 -10.45
N ALA A 151 8.79 -1.88 -10.74
CA ALA A 151 8.55 -0.53 -11.23
C ALA A 151 9.10 0.53 -10.27
N PRO A 152 9.78 1.59 -10.77
CA PRO A 152 10.39 2.61 -9.92
C PRO A 152 9.36 3.40 -9.09
N GLN A 153 8.10 3.43 -9.54
CA GLN A 153 7.01 4.09 -8.85
C GLN A 153 5.95 3.07 -8.44
N ILE A 154 5.59 3.08 -7.17
CA ILE A 154 4.50 2.26 -6.62
C ILE A 154 3.42 3.20 -6.09
N ALA A 155 2.15 2.92 -6.40
CA ALA A 155 1.01 3.61 -5.83
C ALA A 155 -0.06 2.60 -5.39
N TYR A 156 -0.50 2.70 -4.14
CA TYR A 156 -1.68 1.99 -3.65
C TYR A 156 -2.94 2.75 -4.01
N VAL A 157 -3.99 2.03 -4.38
CA VAL A 157 -5.25 2.64 -4.78
C VAL A 157 -6.40 1.88 -4.12
N PHE A 158 -7.14 2.55 -3.23
CA PHE A 158 -8.43 2.02 -2.79
C PHE A 158 -9.43 2.09 -3.95
N THR A 159 -9.89 0.93 -4.39
CA THR A 159 -10.68 0.75 -5.62
C THR A 159 -11.99 0.06 -5.30
N ASP A 160 -13.13 0.68 -5.68
CA ASP A 160 -14.42 0.01 -5.71
C ASP A 160 -14.75 -0.42 -7.15
N PRO A 161 -15.16 -1.65 -7.41
CA PRO A 161 -15.47 -2.11 -8.76
C PRO A 161 -16.55 -1.30 -9.48
N ASN A 162 -17.52 -0.76 -8.75
CA ASN A 162 -18.57 0.06 -9.31
C ASN A 162 -18.23 1.57 -9.39
N CYS A 163 -17.00 1.94 -9.05
CA CYS A 163 -16.55 3.32 -9.13
C CYS A 163 -16.10 3.68 -10.56
N PRO A 164 -16.79 4.56 -11.28
CA PRO A 164 -16.42 4.93 -12.65
C PRO A 164 -15.03 5.60 -12.69
N TYR A 165 -14.71 6.42 -11.68
CA TYR A 165 -13.40 7.10 -11.59
C TYR A 165 -12.27 6.12 -11.27
N CYS A 166 -12.52 5.02 -10.55
CA CYS A 166 -11.51 3.98 -10.34
C CYS A 166 -11.17 3.28 -11.66
N ASN A 167 -12.19 2.95 -12.44
CA ASN A 167 -12.01 2.33 -13.75
C ASN A 167 -11.37 3.31 -14.75
N GLN A 168 -11.67 4.60 -14.65
CA GLN A 168 -10.99 5.63 -15.43
C GLN A 168 -9.51 5.74 -15.02
N LEU A 169 -9.19 5.85 -13.74
CA LEU A 169 -7.81 5.89 -13.24
C LEU A 169 -7.00 4.68 -13.75
N TRP A 170 -7.59 3.49 -13.71
CA TRP A 170 -6.97 2.29 -14.24
C TRP A 170 -6.60 2.45 -15.73
N ARG A 171 -7.52 2.97 -16.57
CA ARG A 171 -7.26 3.20 -18.00
C ARG A 171 -6.21 4.27 -18.24
N ASP A 172 -6.31 5.40 -17.53
CA ASP A 172 -5.41 6.54 -17.70
C ASP A 172 -3.96 6.19 -17.28
N ALA A 173 -3.80 5.25 -16.34
CA ALA A 173 -2.50 4.75 -15.92
C ALA A 173 -1.84 3.77 -16.92
N ARG A 174 -2.56 3.24 -17.92
CA ARG A 174 -2.01 2.21 -18.84
C ARG A 174 -0.68 2.56 -19.48
N PRO A 175 -0.46 3.79 -19.99
CA PRO A 175 0.82 4.13 -20.61
C PRO A 175 2.01 3.96 -19.64
N LEU A 176 1.88 4.40 -18.38
CA LEU A 176 2.94 4.30 -17.38
C LEU A 176 3.14 2.85 -16.90
N VAL A 177 2.05 2.12 -16.71
CA VAL A 177 2.08 0.71 -16.28
C VAL A 177 2.72 -0.17 -17.36
N GLN A 178 2.31 0.00 -18.63
CA GLN A 178 2.87 -0.76 -19.77
C GLN A 178 4.34 -0.42 -20.03
N ALA A 179 4.74 0.83 -19.82
CA ALA A 179 6.14 1.23 -19.89
C ALA A 179 7.00 0.70 -18.72
N GLY A 180 6.37 0.06 -17.71
CA GLY A 180 7.06 -0.44 -16.52
C GLY A 180 7.53 0.67 -15.57
N GLN A 181 6.97 1.87 -15.67
CA GLN A 181 7.32 3.02 -14.84
C GLN A 181 6.49 3.10 -13.56
N LEU A 182 5.29 2.49 -13.57
CA LEU A 182 4.35 2.51 -12.46
C LEU A 182 3.80 1.11 -12.19
N GLN A 183 3.76 0.71 -10.91
CA GLN A 183 2.92 -0.38 -10.42
C GLN A 183 1.77 0.22 -9.61
N LEU A 184 0.53 -0.06 -10.00
CA LEU A 184 -0.63 0.15 -9.15
C LEU A 184 -0.85 -1.09 -8.28
N ARG A 185 -1.12 -0.88 -7.00
CA ARG A 185 -1.52 -1.91 -6.04
C ARG A 185 -2.95 -1.61 -5.61
N HIS A 186 -3.90 -2.30 -6.23
CA HIS A 186 -5.32 -2.09 -6.00
C HIS A 186 -5.78 -2.77 -4.71
N ILE A 187 -6.20 -1.99 -3.73
CA ILE A 187 -6.82 -2.42 -2.49
C ILE A 187 -8.33 -2.35 -2.70
N LEU A 188 -8.95 -3.52 -2.94
CA LEU A 188 -10.37 -3.55 -3.25
C LEU A 188 -11.23 -3.25 -2.01
N VAL A 189 -12.23 -2.40 -2.21
CA VAL A 189 -13.31 -2.14 -1.25
C VAL A 189 -14.65 -2.33 -1.93
N GLY A 190 -15.71 -2.56 -1.18
CA GLY A 190 -17.03 -2.83 -1.72
C GLY A 190 -18.07 -1.95 -1.04
N ILE A 191 -18.00 -0.62 -1.23
CA ILE A 191 -18.72 0.36 -0.40
C ILE A 191 -19.73 1.23 -1.14
N LEU A 192 -19.65 1.31 -2.48
CA LEU A 192 -20.43 2.31 -3.24
C LEU A 192 -21.84 1.84 -3.60
N ARG A 193 -22.02 0.54 -3.87
CA ARG A 193 -23.30 0.00 -4.36
C ARG A 193 -23.55 -1.38 -3.75
N PRO A 194 -24.81 -1.86 -3.74
CA PRO A 194 -25.13 -3.21 -3.22
C PRO A 194 -24.32 -4.33 -3.88
N SER A 195 -24.00 -4.21 -5.18
CA SER A 195 -23.20 -5.22 -5.89
C SER A 195 -21.69 -5.08 -5.68
N SER A 196 -21.19 -3.96 -5.11
CA SER A 196 -19.76 -3.67 -5.00
C SER A 196 -19.00 -4.74 -4.22
N GLN A 197 -19.50 -5.16 -3.07
CA GLN A 197 -18.86 -6.17 -2.23
C GLN A 197 -18.77 -7.52 -2.94
N GLY A 198 -19.86 -7.95 -3.62
CA GLY A 198 -19.87 -9.20 -4.38
C GLY A 198 -18.93 -9.19 -5.57
N LYS A 199 -18.81 -8.05 -6.28
CA LYS A 199 -17.87 -7.87 -7.39
C LYS A 199 -16.41 -7.83 -6.92
N ALA A 200 -16.12 -7.09 -5.85
CA ALA A 200 -14.78 -7.05 -5.24
C ALA A 200 -14.34 -8.44 -4.81
N ALA A 201 -15.24 -9.20 -4.16
CA ALA A 201 -15.00 -10.58 -3.78
C ALA A 201 -14.77 -11.50 -4.99
N ALA A 202 -15.53 -11.31 -6.09
CA ALA A 202 -15.36 -12.08 -7.32
C ALA A 202 -13.97 -11.85 -7.95
N ILE A 203 -13.46 -10.61 -7.92
CA ILE A 203 -12.12 -10.28 -8.40
C ILE A 203 -11.07 -10.92 -7.48
N LEU A 204 -11.17 -10.76 -6.15
CA LEU A 204 -10.22 -11.32 -5.18
C LEU A 204 -10.16 -12.85 -5.21
N ALA A 205 -11.30 -13.51 -5.43
CA ALA A 205 -11.40 -14.96 -5.47
C ALA A 205 -11.10 -15.56 -6.85
N ALA A 206 -10.81 -14.75 -7.87
CA ALA A 206 -10.50 -15.23 -9.20
C ALA A 206 -9.16 -16.00 -9.21
N LYS A 207 -8.99 -16.96 -10.12
CA LYS A 207 -7.71 -17.68 -10.32
C LYS A 207 -6.56 -16.73 -10.72
N ALA A 208 -6.88 -15.66 -11.43
CA ALA A 208 -5.97 -14.60 -11.84
C ALA A 208 -6.61 -13.24 -11.53
N PRO A 209 -6.47 -12.73 -10.29
CA PRO A 209 -7.11 -11.49 -9.85
C PRO A 209 -6.75 -10.27 -10.69
N GLU A 210 -5.50 -10.19 -11.18
CA GLU A 210 -5.03 -9.09 -12.04
C GLU A 210 -5.79 -9.06 -13.36
N GLN A 211 -6.01 -10.23 -13.96
CA GLN A 211 -6.76 -10.35 -15.22
C GLN A 211 -8.25 -10.07 -15.00
N ALA A 212 -8.80 -10.53 -13.87
CA ALA A 212 -10.19 -10.26 -13.50
C ALA A 212 -10.44 -8.76 -13.31
N LEU A 213 -9.53 -8.05 -12.63
CA LEU A 213 -9.58 -6.61 -12.44
C LEU A 213 -9.47 -5.87 -13.79
N ALA A 214 -8.51 -6.24 -14.63
CA ALA A 214 -8.30 -5.64 -15.94
C ALA A 214 -9.53 -5.84 -16.85
N SER A 215 -10.07 -7.05 -16.92
CA SER A 215 -11.27 -7.34 -17.70
C SER A 215 -12.49 -6.56 -17.21
N HIS A 216 -12.62 -6.42 -15.89
CA HIS A 216 -13.67 -5.61 -15.28
C HIS A 216 -13.55 -4.13 -15.67
N ALA A 217 -12.34 -3.54 -15.57
CA ALA A 217 -12.08 -2.15 -15.91
C ALA A 217 -12.27 -1.85 -17.41
N LEU A 218 -11.91 -2.77 -18.29
CA LEU A 218 -12.14 -2.68 -19.73
C LEU A 218 -13.65 -2.68 -20.06
N ALA A 219 -14.43 -3.53 -19.39
CA ALA A 219 -15.89 -3.58 -19.60
C ALA A 219 -16.60 -2.28 -19.21
N TYR A 220 -15.98 -1.47 -18.34
CA TYR A 220 -16.48 -0.13 -18.02
C TYR A 220 -16.23 0.90 -19.13
N ALA A 221 -15.26 0.68 -20.02
CA ALA A 221 -15.01 1.57 -21.16
C ALA A 221 -16.17 1.56 -22.17
N ASP A 222 -16.85 0.41 -22.29
CA ASP A 222 -17.96 0.18 -23.24
C ASP A 222 -19.33 0.45 -22.59
N ALA A 223 -19.36 1.28 -21.56
CA ALA A 223 -20.48 1.44 -20.64
C ALA A 223 -21.70 2.23 -21.19
N SER A 224 -21.73 2.62 -22.45
CA SER A 224 -22.82 3.44 -23.03
C SER A 224 -24.20 2.84 -22.72
N GLY A 225 -24.99 3.55 -21.90
CA GLY A 225 -26.37 3.19 -21.57
C GLY A 225 -26.55 2.06 -20.53
N LYS A 226 -25.46 1.55 -19.89
CA LYS A 226 -25.53 0.51 -18.87
C LYS A 226 -25.33 1.08 -17.47
N THR A 227 -25.99 0.47 -16.47
CA THR A 227 -25.79 0.84 -15.08
C THR A 227 -24.51 0.19 -14.52
N PRO A 228 -23.77 0.84 -13.61
CA PRO A 228 -22.57 0.27 -13.00
C PRO A 228 -22.76 -1.13 -12.42
N ASP A 229 -23.93 -1.44 -11.85
CA ASP A 229 -24.22 -2.76 -11.28
C ASP A 229 -24.21 -3.90 -12.31
N THR A 230 -24.48 -3.62 -13.58
CA THR A 230 -24.54 -4.61 -14.67
C THR A 230 -23.24 -4.72 -15.47
N LEU A 231 -22.25 -3.86 -15.21
CA LEU A 231 -21.00 -3.81 -15.95
C LEU A 231 -19.93 -4.73 -15.35
N GLY A 232 -19.09 -5.29 -16.20
CA GLY A 232 -17.92 -6.07 -15.81
C GLY A 232 -18.26 -7.39 -15.13
N ILE A 233 -17.49 -7.75 -14.11
CA ILE A 233 -17.61 -9.04 -13.41
C ILE A 233 -18.94 -9.15 -12.66
N ALA A 234 -19.56 -10.32 -12.73
CA ALA A 234 -20.78 -10.61 -11.96
C ALA A 234 -20.47 -10.70 -10.44
N PRO A 235 -21.34 -10.17 -9.57
CA PRO A 235 -21.12 -10.24 -8.14
C PRO A 235 -21.34 -11.68 -7.62
N LEU A 236 -20.47 -12.12 -6.70
CA LEU A 236 -20.69 -13.37 -5.96
C LEU A 236 -21.87 -13.18 -5.00
N GLN A 237 -22.84 -14.10 -5.06
CA GLN A 237 -23.96 -14.14 -4.12
C GLN A 237 -23.52 -14.70 -2.75
N ARG A 238 -22.55 -15.63 -2.76
CA ARG A 238 -21.94 -16.20 -1.56
C ARG A 238 -20.44 -15.86 -1.56
N ILE A 239 -20.05 -14.97 -0.67
CA ILE A 239 -18.68 -14.48 -0.56
C ILE A 239 -17.87 -15.44 0.31
N PRO A 240 -16.73 -15.99 -0.16
CA PRO A 240 -15.80 -16.77 0.64
C PRO A 240 -15.30 -15.98 1.86
N LEU A 241 -15.05 -16.66 2.99
CA LEU A 241 -14.60 -16.02 4.23
C LEU A 241 -13.31 -15.20 4.02
N SER A 242 -12.32 -15.75 3.32
CA SER A 242 -11.07 -15.06 3.04
C SER A 242 -11.26 -13.74 2.29
N ALA A 243 -12.15 -13.71 1.28
CA ALA A 243 -12.46 -12.49 0.55
C ALA A 243 -13.26 -11.48 1.41
N ARG A 244 -14.15 -11.98 2.29
CA ARG A 244 -14.90 -11.14 3.23
C ARG A 244 -13.96 -10.45 4.22
N ASP A 245 -13.03 -11.21 4.82
CA ASP A 245 -12.08 -10.71 5.80
C ASP A 245 -11.11 -9.72 5.14
N ALA A 246 -10.62 -10.01 3.94
CA ALA A 246 -9.79 -9.09 3.16
C ALA A 246 -10.51 -7.76 2.90
N LEU A 247 -11.76 -7.79 2.44
CA LEU A 247 -12.55 -6.59 2.19
C LEU A 247 -12.84 -5.81 3.47
N ALA A 248 -13.14 -6.49 4.58
CA ALA A 248 -13.37 -5.84 5.87
C ALA A 248 -12.10 -5.13 6.37
N ASN A 249 -10.95 -5.78 6.29
CA ASN A 249 -9.66 -5.19 6.67
C ASN A 249 -9.30 -4.00 5.78
N ASN A 250 -9.51 -4.10 4.47
CA ASN A 250 -9.27 -3.01 3.53
C ASN A 250 -10.14 -1.79 3.83
N VAL A 251 -11.43 -2.00 4.12
CA VAL A 251 -12.35 -0.92 4.51
C VAL A 251 -11.97 -0.33 5.87
N SER A 252 -11.55 -1.15 6.83
CA SER A 252 -11.06 -0.69 8.13
C SER A 252 -9.86 0.23 7.98
N LEU A 253 -8.85 -0.18 7.19
CA LEU A 253 -7.68 0.66 6.92
C LEU A 253 -8.07 1.96 6.19
N MET A 254 -8.94 1.90 5.18
CA MET A 254 -9.45 3.09 4.50
C MET A 254 -10.09 4.07 5.49
N ASN A 255 -10.89 3.56 6.43
CA ASN A 255 -11.57 4.35 7.46
C ASN A 255 -10.61 4.97 8.47
N SER A 256 -9.58 4.23 8.94
CA SER A 256 -8.56 4.74 9.87
C SER A 256 -7.77 5.90 9.28
N MET A 257 -7.60 5.91 7.94
CA MET A 257 -7.02 7.03 7.20
C MET A 257 -7.97 8.23 7.03
N GLY A 258 -9.21 8.16 7.50
CA GLY A 258 -10.23 9.20 7.29
C GLY A 258 -10.75 9.28 5.84
N LEU A 259 -10.44 8.30 5.00
CA LEU A 259 -10.88 8.27 3.61
C LEU A 259 -12.33 7.82 3.50
N ARG A 260 -13.12 8.48 2.63
CA ARG A 260 -14.56 8.24 2.47
C ARG A 260 -15.00 8.09 1.03
N ALA A 261 -14.07 8.18 0.07
CA ALA A 261 -14.36 8.11 -1.35
C ALA A 261 -13.27 7.37 -2.11
N THR A 262 -13.63 6.79 -3.26
CA THR A 262 -12.73 6.13 -4.21
C THR A 262 -12.72 6.86 -5.56
N PRO A 263 -11.61 6.82 -6.32
CA PRO A 263 -10.33 6.25 -5.91
C PRO A 263 -9.67 7.08 -4.82
N ALA A 264 -8.91 6.45 -3.93
CA ALA A 264 -7.97 7.12 -3.06
C ALA A 264 -6.58 6.54 -3.32
N THR A 265 -5.64 7.38 -3.72
CA THR A 265 -4.31 6.98 -4.16
C THR A 265 -3.27 7.40 -3.14
N ILE A 266 -2.37 6.49 -2.78
CA ILE A 266 -1.29 6.68 -1.82
C ILE A 266 0.04 6.31 -2.48
N TRP A 267 1.01 7.23 -2.45
CA TRP A 267 2.34 7.03 -3.04
C TRP A 267 3.43 7.71 -2.21
N LYS A 268 4.69 7.44 -2.52
CA LYS A 268 5.82 8.18 -1.97
C LYS A 268 6.29 9.21 -2.99
N ASN A 269 6.49 10.46 -2.53
CA ASN A 269 7.10 11.51 -3.36
C ASN A 269 8.62 11.30 -3.50
N ALA A 270 9.31 12.20 -4.21
CA ALA A 270 10.76 12.14 -4.42
C ALA A 270 11.58 12.20 -3.11
N GLN A 271 11.01 12.74 -2.02
CA GLN A 271 11.63 12.78 -0.70
C GLN A 271 11.31 11.53 0.14
N GLY A 272 10.61 10.54 -0.42
CA GLY A 272 10.19 9.32 0.27
C GLY A 272 9.03 9.54 1.26
N LEU A 273 8.41 10.72 1.27
CA LEU A 273 7.28 11.02 2.14
C LEU A 273 5.98 10.52 1.52
N VAL A 274 5.17 9.85 2.32
CA VAL A 274 3.86 9.35 1.89
C VAL A 274 2.92 10.50 1.61
N GLN A 275 2.27 10.42 0.46
CA GLN A 275 1.26 11.36 -0.03
C GLN A 275 -0.05 10.60 -0.22
N THR A 276 -1.16 11.29 -0.01
CA THR A 276 -2.51 10.74 -0.20
C THR A 276 -3.35 11.71 -1.01
N ARG A 277 -4.13 11.17 -1.93
CA ARG A 277 -5.09 11.93 -2.72
C ARG A 277 -6.38 11.16 -2.90
N THR A 278 -7.50 11.82 -2.69
CA THR A 278 -8.84 11.30 -2.98
C THR A 278 -9.34 11.87 -4.30
N GLY A 279 -9.98 11.05 -5.10
CA GLY A 279 -10.46 11.42 -6.46
C GLY A 279 -9.40 11.27 -7.54
N MET A 280 -9.73 11.72 -8.74
CA MET A 280 -8.82 11.69 -9.89
C MET A 280 -7.67 12.69 -9.71
N PRO A 281 -6.45 12.35 -10.16
CA PRO A 281 -5.38 13.34 -10.27
C PRO A 281 -5.80 14.47 -11.23
N PRO A 282 -5.25 15.69 -11.08
CA PRO A 282 -5.41 16.72 -12.10
C PRO A 282 -4.78 16.22 -13.39
N GLY A 283 -5.41 16.51 -14.51
CA GLY A 283 -4.90 16.20 -15.84
C GLY A 283 -3.61 16.95 -16.15
#